data_c9018fb17e027551b483f6f13ef52b63
#
_entry.id   c9018fb17e027551b483f6f13ef52b63
#
_cell.length_a   1.000
_cell.length_b   1.000
_cell.length_c   1.000
_cell.angle_alpha   90.00
_cell.angle_beta   90.00
_cell.angle_gamma   90.00
#
_symmetry.space_group_name_H-M   'P 1'
#
loop_
_entity.id
_entity.type
_entity.pdbx_description
1 polymer ?
#
loop_
_entity_poly.entity_id
_entity_poly.type
_entity_poly.pdbx_seq_one_letter_code
_entity_poly.pdbx_strand_id
1 'polypeptide(L)'
;MKIILSPAKKMIVDTDNLAPVELPVYIDKTAEVLNWMKSKSKEELKAIWKCNDKIAEQNFNRLENMDLYNRLTPAVLAYEGIAFQYMAPSVFEIQQFEYLQKHLRILSAFYGILKPMDGVTPYRLEMQAKVGIGDAKNLYEYWGELLYRSVIDDSRIIINLASKEYSKCIEKYLTPQDRYITIVFCELSGDKLVTKGTYAKMARGEMVRFIAENNIENPVEIQKFDRLGYSFRSDLSSDSEYVFERKIK
;
A
#
# COMPACT_ATOMS: atom_id res chain seq x y z
N MET A 1 -11.73 8.83 -8.79
CA MET A 1 -11.65 7.92 -7.60
C MET A 1 -10.24 7.42 -7.44
N LYS A 2 -9.68 7.42 -6.24
CA LYS A 2 -8.36 6.84 -5.92
C LYS A 2 -8.52 5.68 -4.95
N ILE A 3 -7.60 4.71 -5.06
CA ILE A 3 -7.55 3.52 -4.20
C ILE A 3 -6.23 3.58 -3.44
N ILE A 4 -6.25 3.48 -2.13
CA ILE A 4 -5.02 3.40 -1.33
C ILE A 4 -4.79 1.97 -0.83
N LEU A 5 -3.54 1.50 -0.91
CA LEU A 5 -3.13 0.16 -0.50
C LEU A 5 -1.87 0.25 0.36
N SER A 6 -1.73 -0.66 1.32
CA SER A 6 -0.47 -0.83 2.07
C SER A 6 0.60 -1.52 1.24
N PRO A 7 1.89 -1.24 1.49
CA PRO A 7 3.00 -1.96 0.88
C PRO A 7 3.12 -3.38 1.48
N ALA A 8 4.10 -4.13 1.01
CA ALA A 8 4.56 -5.37 1.64
C ALA A 8 5.95 -5.21 2.25
N LYS A 9 6.25 -6.02 3.28
CA LYS A 9 7.59 -6.04 3.91
C LYS A 9 8.66 -6.70 3.05
N LYS A 10 8.26 -7.63 2.20
CA LYS A 10 9.14 -8.34 1.28
C LYS A 10 9.05 -7.70 -0.09
N MET A 11 10.21 -7.53 -0.70
CA MET A 11 10.34 -6.99 -2.04
C MET A 11 11.35 -7.79 -2.84
N ILE A 12 11.13 -7.85 -4.14
CA ILE A 12 12.03 -8.46 -5.14
C ILE A 12 12.57 -7.40 -6.10
N VAL A 13 13.61 -7.77 -6.81
CA VAL A 13 14.12 -7.06 -7.98
C VAL A 13 13.67 -7.83 -9.21
N ASP A 14 13.01 -7.15 -10.11
CA ASP A 14 12.58 -7.66 -11.42
C ASP A 14 12.79 -6.55 -12.46
N THR A 15 13.93 -6.59 -13.10
CA THR A 15 14.34 -5.59 -14.12
C THR A 15 14.09 -6.06 -15.54
N ASP A 16 13.62 -7.31 -15.71
CA ASP A 16 13.62 -7.96 -17.01
C ASP A 16 12.21 -8.01 -17.66
N ASN A 17 11.15 -7.94 -16.83
CA ASN A 17 9.78 -8.09 -17.35
C ASN A 17 9.17 -6.77 -17.86
N LEU A 18 9.07 -5.75 -17.02
CA LEU A 18 8.50 -4.46 -17.37
C LEU A 18 9.39 -3.33 -16.85
N ALA A 19 9.63 -2.34 -17.70
CA ALA A 19 10.33 -1.13 -17.28
C ALA A 19 9.40 -0.22 -16.45
N PRO A 20 9.92 0.46 -15.42
CA PRO A 20 9.18 1.52 -14.74
C PRO A 20 8.92 2.70 -15.70
N VAL A 21 7.84 3.43 -15.44
CA VAL A 21 7.43 4.58 -16.27
C VAL A 21 8.05 5.87 -15.76
N GLU A 22 8.12 6.05 -14.46
CA GLU A 22 8.62 7.27 -13.83
C GLU A 22 9.27 6.98 -12.47
N LEU A 23 9.95 7.98 -11.91
CA LEU A 23 10.45 7.92 -10.54
C LEU A 23 9.32 8.29 -9.55
N PRO A 24 9.39 7.80 -8.29
CA PRO A 24 8.49 8.23 -7.23
C PRO A 24 8.45 9.75 -7.09
N VAL A 25 7.26 10.31 -6.92
CA VAL A 25 7.03 11.77 -6.86
C VAL A 25 7.85 12.48 -5.77
N TYR A 26 8.18 11.77 -4.70
CA TYR A 26 8.97 12.31 -3.59
C TYR A 26 10.37 11.70 -3.49
N ILE A 27 11.04 11.48 -4.63
CA ILE A 27 12.35 10.83 -4.68
C ILE A 27 13.41 11.58 -3.86
N ASP A 28 13.37 12.92 -3.84
CA ASP A 28 14.31 13.74 -3.06
C ASP A 28 14.11 13.53 -1.54
N LYS A 29 12.86 13.48 -1.08
CA LYS A 29 12.55 13.14 0.32
C LYS A 29 12.91 11.69 0.65
N THR A 30 12.79 10.80 -0.32
CA THR A 30 13.26 9.41 -0.19
C THR A 30 14.78 9.36 0.00
N ALA A 31 15.54 10.21 -0.69
CA ALA A 31 16.98 10.32 -0.51
C ALA A 31 17.35 10.81 0.91
N GLU A 32 16.57 11.72 1.51
CA GLU A 32 16.74 12.11 2.92
C GLU A 32 16.53 10.91 3.87
N VAL A 33 15.45 10.12 3.65
CA VAL A 33 15.21 8.88 4.42
C VAL A 33 16.34 7.90 4.26
N LEU A 34 16.84 7.69 3.03
CA LEU A 34 17.97 6.82 2.72
C LEU A 34 19.23 7.27 3.47
N ASN A 35 19.57 8.54 3.40
CA ASN A 35 20.74 9.11 4.07
C ASN A 35 20.64 8.94 5.60
N TRP A 36 19.44 9.18 6.16
CA TRP A 36 19.19 8.94 7.57
C TRP A 36 19.38 7.44 7.93
N MET A 37 18.86 6.51 7.12
CA MET A 37 19.06 5.08 7.35
C MET A 37 20.55 4.69 7.26
N LYS A 38 21.28 5.20 6.26
CA LYS A 38 22.74 4.95 6.09
C LYS A 38 23.57 5.52 7.24
N SER A 39 23.09 6.50 7.99
CA SER A 39 23.76 7.03 9.20
C SER A 39 23.62 6.13 10.43
N LYS A 40 22.85 5.03 10.36
CA LYS A 40 22.58 4.13 11.48
C LYS A 40 23.43 2.87 11.43
N SER A 41 23.81 2.36 12.61
CA SER A 41 24.44 1.06 12.70
C SER A 41 23.46 -0.07 12.33
N LYS A 42 24.01 -1.23 12.01
CA LYS A 42 23.20 -2.43 11.72
C LYS A 42 22.31 -2.83 12.89
N GLU A 43 22.79 -2.67 14.13
CA GLU A 43 22.08 -2.97 15.37
C GLU A 43 20.90 -2.01 15.56
N GLU A 44 21.09 -0.72 15.32
CA GLU A 44 20.02 0.29 15.34
C GLU A 44 18.96 -0.03 14.29
N LEU A 45 19.37 -0.32 13.05
CA LEU A 45 18.45 -0.67 11.97
C LEU A 45 17.68 -1.96 12.26
N LYS A 46 18.34 -3.00 12.80
CA LYS A 46 17.68 -4.23 13.22
C LYS A 46 16.57 -3.97 14.26
N ALA A 47 16.84 -3.09 15.23
CA ALA A 47 15.85 -2.68 16.24
C ALA A 47 14.67 -1.92 15.62
N ILE A 48 14.93 -1.03 14.65
CA ILE A 48 13.93 -0.29 13.89
C ILE A 48 13.06 -1.23 13.04
N TRP A 49 13.71 -2.17 12.32
CA TRP A 49 13.04 -3.13 11.44
C TRP A 49 12.34 -4.27 12.20
N LYS A 50 12.60 -4.44 13.49
CA LYS A 50 12.03 -5.50 14.35
C LYS A 50 12.07 -6.86 13.66
N CYS A 51 13.26 -7.29 13.25
CA CYS A 51 13.48 -8.53 12.50
C CYS A 51 14.60 -9.38 13.08
N ASN A 52 14.72 -10.62 12.61
CA ASN A 52 15.84 -11.51 12.97
C ASN A 52 17.13 -11.12 12.24
N ASP A 53 18.26 -11.71 12.65
CA ASP A 53 19.59 -11.38 12.14
C ASP A 53 19.71 -11.59 10.63
N LYS A 54 19.17 -12.69 10.11
CA LYS A 54 19.20 -13.00 8.67
C LYS A 54 18.52 -11.93 7.83
N ILE A 55 17.34 -11.46 8.29
CA ILE A 55 16.60 -10.38 7.60
C ILE A 55 17.32 -9.04 7.76
N ALA A 56 17.91 -8.77 8.94
CA ALA A 56 18.68 -7.57 9.19
C ALA A 56 19.90 -7.50 8.26
N GLU A 57 20.67 -8.57 8.17
CA GLU A 57 21.84 -8.69 7.28
C GLU A 57 21.47 -8.43 5.82
N GLN A 58 20.45 -9.12 5.33
CA GLN A 58 19.99 -8.95 3.94
C GLN A 58 19.60 -7.49 3.64
N ASN A 59 18.85 -6.84 4.53
CA ASN A 59 18.40 -5.48 4.30
C ASN A 59 19.48 -4.44 4.53
N PHE A 60 20.45 -4.70 5.42
CA PHE A 60 21.61 -3.86 5.59
C PHE A 60 22.48 -3.86 4.33
N ASN A 61 22.77 -5.04 3.77
CA ASN A 61 23.53 -5.16 2.52
C ASN A 61 22.79 -4.49 1.33
N ARG A 62 21.46 -4.58 1.29
CA ARG A 62 20.65 -3.85 0.30
C ARG A 62 20.79 -2.34 0.47
N LEU A 63 20.71 -1.84 1.71
CA LEU A 63 20.80 -0.42 2.03
C LEU A 63 22.18 0.17 1.64
N GLU A 64 23.26 -0.54 1.92
CA GLU A 64 24.62 -0.12 1.57
C GLU A 64 24.78 0.10 0.07
N ASN A 65 24.22 -0.83 -0.74
CA ASN A 65 24.34 -0.83 -2.21
C ASN A 65 23.12 -0.18 -2.90
N MET A 66 22.26 0.52 -2.15
CA MET A 66 21.03 1.06 -2.70
C MET A 66 21.30 2.24 -3.64
N ASP A 67 20.76 2.11 -4.86
CA ASP A 67 20.66 3.17 -5.85
C ASP A 67 19.18 3.46 -6.13
N LEU A 68 18.80 4.72 -6.02
CA LEU A 68 17.40 5.16 -6.21
C LEU A 68 17.04 5.41 -7.68
N TYR A 69 18.02 5.34 -8.59
CA TYR A 69 17.87 5.76 -9.98
C TYR A 69 18.15 4.66 -11.00
N ASN A 70 18.81 3.58 -10.58
CA ASN A 70 19.24 2.53 -11.49
C ASN A 70 18.68 1.16 -11.07
N ARG A 71 18.47 0.27 -12.06
CA ARG A 71 17.98 -1.10 -11.88
C ARG A 71 16.67 -1.16 -11.09
N LEU A 72 15.75 -0.27 -11.43
CA LEU A 72 14.48 -0.12 -10.75
C LEU A 72 13.45 -1.14 -11.25
N THR A 73 12.59 -1.57 -10.35
CA THR A 73 11.45 -2.44 -10.62
C THR A 73 10.15 -1.65 -10.46
N PRO A 74 9.13 -1.79 -11.32
CA PRO A 74 7.83 -1.20 -11.06
C PRO A 74 7.28 -1.56 -9.68
N ALA A 75 6.77 -0.59 -8.92
CA ALA A 75 6.37 -0.77 -7.53
C ALA A 75 5.37 -1.92 -7.34
N VAL A 76 4.38 -2.05 -8.22
CA VAL A 76 3.36 -3.11 -8.15
C VAL A 76 3.95 -4.52 -8.34
N LEU A 77 5.06 -4.65 -9.04
CA LEU A 77 5.79 -5.90 -9.26
C LEU A 77 6.88 -6.15 -8.21
N ALA A 78 7.41 -5.08 -7.61
CA ALA A 78 8.46 -5.15 -6.61
C ALA A 78 7.97 -5.69 -5.26
N TYR A 79 6.74 -5.40 -4.85
CA TYR A 79 6.20 -5.86 -3.57
C TYR A 79 5.77 -7.33 -3.63
N GLU A 80 6.35 -8.14 -2.75
CA GLU A 80 6.02 -9.56 -2.61
C GLU A 80 5.35 -9.83 -1.25
N GLY A 81 4.02 -9.74 -1.23
CA GLY A 81 3.20 -9.98 -0.05
C GLY A 81 1.82 -10.50 -0.44
N ILE A 82 1.09 -11.01 0.54
CA ILE A 82 -0.20 -11.69 0.30
C ILE A 82 -1.15 -10.83 -0.55
N ALA A 83 -1.28 -9.53 -0.29
CA ALA A 83 -2.15 -8.67 -1.08
C ALA A 83 -1.69 -8.58 -2.55
N PHE A 84 -0.38 -8.46 -2.80
CA PHE A 84 0.17 -8.39 -4.16
C PHE A 84 0.09 -9.74 -4.89
N GLN A 85 0.23 -10.87 -4.17
CA GLN A 85 0.03 -12.21 -4.74
C GLN A 85 -1.41 -12.40 -5.21
N TYR A 86 -2.40 -11.94 -4.43
CA TYR A 86 -3.82 -12.03 -4.80
C TYR A 86 -4.25 -10.97 -5.82
N MET A 87 -3.60 -9.82 -5.85
CA MET A 87 -3.74 -8.86 -6.94
C MET A 87 -3.22 -9.46 -8.25
N ALA A 88 -2.16 -10.27 -8.18
CA ALA A 88 -1.52 -10.96 -9.30
C ALA A 88 -1.17 -10.02 -10.48
N PRO A 89 -0.40 -8.95 -10.28
CA PRO A 89 -0.14 -7.96 -11.33
C PRO A 89 0.62 -8.51 -12.54
N SER A 90 1.34 -9.62 -12.38
CA SER A 90 2.08 -10.27 -13.47
C SER A 90 1.19 -10.86 -14.58
N VAL A 91 -0.12 -11.00 -14.34
CA VAL A 91 -1.08 -11.49 -15.34
C VAL A 91 -2.02 -10.41 -15.85
N PHE A 92 -1.75 -9.14 -15.54
CA PHE A 92 -2.54 -8.03 -16.03
C PHE A 92 -2.22 -7.73 -17.50
N GLU A 93 -3.26 -7.37 -18.24
CA GLU A 93 -3.15 -6.79 -19.56
C GLU A 93 -2.86 -5.27 -19.46
N ILE A 94 -2.50 -4.66 -20.57
CA ILE A 94 -2.15 -3.24 -20.64
C ILE A 94 -3.25 -2.35 -20.05
N GLN A 95 -4.52 -2.65 -20.33
CA GLN A 95 -5.65 -1.88 -19.86
C GLN A 95 -5.77 -1.86 -18.33
N GLN A 96 -5.49 -2.99 -17.65
CA GLN A 96 -5.49 -3.03 -16.18
C GLN A 96 -4.31 -2.23 -15.60
N PHE A 97 -3.14 -2.27 -16.23
CA PHE A 97 -2.02 -1.42 -15.81
C PHE A 97 -2.32 0.07 -15.97
N GLU A 98 -2.92 0.49 -17.07
CA GLU A 98 -3.34 1.88 -17.30
C GLU A 98 -4.38 2.32 -16.27
N TYR A 99 -5.37 1.47 -15.99
CA TYR A 99 -6.36 1.71 -14.96
C TYR A 99 -5.68 1.90 -13.58
N LEU A 100 -4.81 0.96 -13.18
CA LEU A 100 -4.13 1.02 -11.90
C LEU A 100 -3.20 2.24 -11.80
N GLN A 101 -2.47 2.60 -12.86
CA GLN A 101 -1.60 3.79 -12.87
C GLN A 101 -2.40 5.07 -12.58
N LYS A 102 -3.62 5.14 -13.08
CA LYS A 102 -4.54 6.26 -12.84
C LYS A 102 -5.10 6.24 -11.41
N HIS A 103 -5.50 5.07 -10.89
CA HIS A 103 -6.34 4.95 -9.72
C HIS A 103 -5.64 4.46 -8.45
N LEU A 104 -4.67 3.54 -8.55
CA LEU A 104 -4.01 2.95 -7.38
C LEU A 104 -2.88 3.83 -6.86
N ARG A 105 -2.80 3.94 -5.53
CA ARG A 105 -1.69 4.55 -4.79
C ARG A 105 -1.23 3.58 -3.70
N ILE A 106 0.02 3.17 -3.76
CA ILE A 106 0.64 2.30 -2.75
C ILE A 106 1.33 3.22 -1.75
N LEU A 107 0.90 3.19 -0.50
CA LEU A 107 1.53 3.96 0.57
C LEU A 107 2.85 3.31 0.97
N SER A 108 3.85 4.10 1.30
CA SER A 108 5.19 3.63 1.61
C SER A 108 5.83 4.48 2.72
N ALA A 109 6.44 3.83 3.70
CA ALA A 109 7.20 4.52 4.73
C ALA A 109 8.48 5.16 4.17
N PHE A 110 9.06 4.56 3.14
CA PHE A 110 10.32 4.97 2.53
C PHE A 110 10.13 5.95 1.36
N TYR A 111 9.19 5.66 0.46
CA TYR A 111 8.88 6.50 -0.71
C TYR A 111 7.72 7.47 -0.52
N GLY A 112 7.01 7.41 0.62
CA GLY A 112 5.78 8.14 0.89
C GLY A 112 4.57 7.55 0.15
N ILE A 113 4.49 7.78 -1.15
CA ILE A 113 3.41 7.29 -2.01
C ILE A 113 3.97 6.90 -3.38
N LEU A 114 3.41 5.84 -3.94
CA LEU A 114 3.83 5.28 -5.22
C LEU A 114 2.64 5.06 -6.14
N LYS A 115 2.81 5.34 -7.42
CA LYS A 115 1.98 4.77 -8.48
C LYS A 115 2.48 3.36 -8.80
N PRO A 116 1.65 2.51 -9.42
CA PRO A 116 2.02 1.12 -9.73
C PRO A 116 3.31 0.96 -10.52
N MET A 117 3.54 1.83 -11.51
CA MET A 117 4.69 1.75 -12.41
C MET A 117 5.84 2.68 -12.02
N ASP A 118 5.82 3.27 -10.81
CA ASP A 118 6.98 3.99 -10.27
C ASP A 118 8.15 3.04 -10.04
N GLY A 119 9.33 3.47 -10.47
CA GLY A 119 10.55 2.68 -10.30
C GLY A 119 11.06 2.69 -8.87
N VAL A 120 11.15 1.51 -8.26
CA VAL A 120 11.61 1.36 -6.88
C VAL A 120 12.74 0.35 -6.76
N THR A 121 13.52 0.49 -5.70
CA THR A 121 14.48 -0.52 -5.24
C THR A 121 14.01 -1.11 -3.89
N PRO A 122 14.32 -2.39 -3.60
CA PRO A 122 13.91 -3.01 -2.35
C PRO A 122 14.45 -2.30 -1.11
N TYR A 123 13.57 -2.02 -0.17
CA TYR A 123 13.86 -1.41 1.11
C TYR A 123 13.14 -2.15 2.24
N ARG A 124 13.46 -1.82 3.49
CA ARG A 124 12.69 -2.24 4.66
C ARG A 124 12.50 -1.06 5.61
N LEU A 125 11.28 -0.57 5.69
CA LEU A 125 10.85 0.44 6.64
C LEU A 125 9.33 0.37 6.77
N GLU A 126 8.82 0.43 8.01
CA GLU A 126 7.40 0.43 8.32
C GLU A 126 6.99 1.82 8.80
N MET A 127 5.75 2.27 8.48
CA MET A 127 5.31 3.63 8.78
C MET A 127 5.28 3.93 10.30
N GLN A 128 5.00 2.91 11.11
CA GLN A 128 5.01 3.01 12.57
C GLN A 128 6.40 2.86 13.21
N ALA A 129 7.46 2.74 12.41
CA ALA A 129 8.81 2.68 12.95
C ALA A 129 9.15 3.95 13.77
N LYS A 130 9.88 3.79 14.86
CA LYS A 130 10.32 4.90 15.70
C LYS A 130 11.53 5.59 15.04
N VAL A 131 11.24 6.44 14.07
CA VAL A 131 12.20 7.13 13.22
C VAL A 131 11.89 8.62 13.23
N GLY A 132 12.84 9.44 13.61
CA GLY A 132 12.77 10.90 13.46
C GLY A 132 13.76 11.36 12.39
N ILE A 133 13.33 12.21 11.47
CA ILE A 133 14.15 12.75 10.36
C ILE A 133 14.00 14.28 10.37
N GLY A 134 15.09 15.01 10.45
CA GLY A 134 15.07 16.45 10.66
C GLY A 134 14.28 16.79 11.92
N ASP A 135 13.34 17.73 11.84
CA ASP A 135 12.48 18.13 12.95
C ASP A 135 11.29 17.21 13.21
N ALA A 136 11.02 16.26 12.31
CA ALA A 136 9.91 15.33 12.42
C ALA A 136 10.22 14.23 13.44
N LYS A 137 9.31 14.00 14.40
CA LYS A 137 9.45 12.99 15.46
C LYS A 137 9.17 11.56 15.01
N ASN A 138 8.49 11.41 13.89
CA ASN A 138 8.09 10.12 13.32
C ASN A 138 7.79 10.28 11.82
N LEU A 139 7.61 9.15 11.13
CA LEU A 139 7.35 9.15 9.68
C LEU A 139 5.97 9.73 9.32
N TYR A 140 4.98 9.70 10.21
CA TYR A 140 3.69 10.36 9.96
C TYR A 140 3.84 11.89 9.90
N GLU A 141 4.69 12.46 10.75
CA GLU A 141 5.03 13.89 10.71
C GLU A 141 5.93 14.23 9.52
N TYR A 142 6.91 13.38 9.22
CA TYR A 142 7.83 13.58 8.11
C TYR A 142 7.11 13.66 6.76
N TRP A 143 6.19 12.74 6.50
CA TRP A 143 5.39 12.75 5.28
C TRP A 143 4.25 13.78 5.34
N GLY A 144 3.70 14.04 6.53
CA GLY A 144 2.68 15.05 6.76
C GLY A 144 1.51 14.95 5.77
N GLU A 145 1.04 16.11 5.32
CA GLU A 145 -0.08 16.25 4.38
C GLU A 145 0.26 15.85 2.93
N LEU A 146 1.54 15.69 2.60
CA LEU A 146 1.99 15.40 1.23
C LEU A 146 1.29 14.18 0.64
N LEU A 147 1.10 13.13 1.44
CA LEU A 147 0.48 11.89 0.97
C LEU A 147 -0.99 12.09 0.63
N TYR A 148 -1.73 12.82 1.46
CA TYR A 148 -3.12 13.17 1.18
C TYR A 148 -3.24 13.99 -0.11
N ARG A 149 -2.40 15.02 -0.29
CA ARG A 149 -2.39 15.85 -1.50
C ARG A 149 -2.10 15.06 -2.78
N SER A 150 -1.32 13.99 -2.68
CA SER A 150 -1.02 13.10 -3.82
C SER A 150 -2.10 12.05 -4.08
N VAL A 151 -3.00 11.82 -3.12
CA VAL A 151 -4.12 10.90 -3.29
C VAL A 151 -5.35 11.62 -3.83
N ILE A 152 -5.63 12.83 -3.29
CA ILE A 152 -6.88 13.51 -3.63
C ILE A 152 -6.89 14.00 -5.10
N ASP A 153 -8.00 13.80 -5.78
CA ASP A 153 -8.27 14.30 -7.13
C ASP A 153 -9.63 15.02 -7.19
N ASP A 154 -10.04 15.48 -8.35
CA ASP A 154 -11.30 16.21 -8.56
C ASP A 154 -12.53 15.38 -8.16
N SER A 155 -12.46 14.06 -8.19
CA SER A 155 -13.55 13.17 -7.75
C SER A 155 -13.80 13.24 -6.24
N ARG A 156 -12.80 13.63 -5.46
CA ARG A 156 -12.83 13.64 -4.00
C ARG A 156 -13.18 12.29 -3.36
N ILE A 157 -12.99 11.17 -4.08
CA ILE A 157 -13.35 9.82 -3.64
C ILE A 157 -12.09 9.00 -3.40
N ILE A 158 -11.94 8.46 -2.18
CA ILE A 158 -10.84 7.60 -1.78
C ILE A 158 -11.39 6.26 -1.27
N ILE A 159 -10.98 5.16 -1.90
CA ILE A 159 -11.26 3.79 -1.45
C ILE A 159 -10.07 3.31 -0.61
N ASN A 160 -10.32 3.06 0.66
CA ASN A 160 -9.28 2.59 1.57
C ASN A 160 -9.23 1.06 1.63
N LEU A 161 -8.19 0.50 1.02
CA LEU A 161 -7.77 -0.90 1.14
C LEU A 161 -6.46 -1.03 1.95
N ALA A 162 -5.97 0.06 2.53
CA ALA A 162 -4.79 0.04 3.38
C ALA A 162 -5.09 -0.43 4.82
N SER A 163 -4.07 -0.87 5.51
CA SER A 163 -4.15 -1.14 6.95
C SER A 163 -4.19 0.16 7.74
N LYS A 164 -4.67 0.11 8.99
CA LYS A 164 -4.74 1.28 9.88
C LYS A 164 -3.40 1.97 10.09
N GLU A 165 -2.30 1.23 10.03
CA GLU A 165 -0.95 1.80 10.08
C GLU A 165 -0.72 2.82 8.96
N TYR A 166 -1.15 2.51 7.74
CA TYR A 166 -0.92 3.36 6.57
C TYR A 166 -2.07 4.33 6.31
N SER A 167 -3.32 3.92 6.53
CA SER A 167 -4.48 4.79 6.28
C SER A 167 -4.48 6.06 7.15
N LYS A 168 -3.89 6.01 8.35
CA LYS A 168 -3.71 7.18 9.22
C LYS A 168 -2.98 8.35 8.56
N CYS A 169 -2.10 8.07 7.59
CA CYS A 169 -1.38 9.11 6.84
C CYS A 169 -2.34 9.99 6.02
N ILE A 170 -3.50 9.44 5.64
CA ILE A 170 -4.51 10.12 4.84
C ILE A 170 -5.65 10.63 5.73
N GLU A 171 -6.15 9.78 6.63
CA GLU A 171 -7.32 10.07 7.48
C GLU A 171 -7.21 11.39 8.26
N LYS A 172 -5.99 11.73 8.73
CA LYS A 172 -5.73 12.95 9.49
C LYS A 172 -6.02 14.25 8.72
N TYR A 173 -5.96 14.19 7.39
CA TYR A 173 -6.05 15.36 6.51
C TYR A 173 -7.33 15.41 5.69
N LEU A 174 -8.24 14.45 5.90
CA LEU A 174 -9.55 14.45 5.25
C LEU A 174 -10.37 15.70 5.59
N THR A 175 -11.07 16.19 4.61
CA THR A 175 -12.00 17.34 4.74
C THR A 175 -13.45 16.87 4.59
N PRO A 176 -14.45 17.66 4.99
CA PRO A 176 -15.86 17.30 4.81
C PRO A 176 -16.29 17.09 3.35
N GLN A 177 -15.48 17.53 2.38
CA GLN A 177 -15.74 17.36 0.96
C GLN A 177 -15.27 15.99 0.44
N ASP A 178 -14.46 15.26 1.23
CA ASP A 178 -13.90 13.98 0.82
C ASP A 178 -14.86 12.85 1.13
N ARG A 179 -15.11 12.02 0.14
CA ARG A 179 -15.77 10.73 0.32
C ARG A 179 -14.73 9.65 0.54
N TYR A 180 -14.49 9.32 1.80
CA TYR A 180 -13.54 8.29 2.20
C TYR A 180 -14.28 7.01 2.59
N ILE A 181 -14.08 5.94 1.81
CA ILE A 181 -14.80 4.67 1.99
C ILE A 181 -13.79 3.60 2.41
N THR A 182 -13.91 3.10 3.62
CA THR A 182 -13.09 1.98 4.11
C THR A 182 -13.73 0.65 3.73
N ILE A 183 -12.96 -0.23 3.10
CA ILE A 183 -13.41 -1.58 2.79
C ILE A 183 -13.01 -2.52 3.93
N VAL A 184 -13.99 -3.10 4.58
CA VAL A 184 -13.84 -4.02 5.71
C VAL A 184 -14.12 -5.44 5.24
N PHE A 185 -13.15 -6.32 5.45
CA PHE A 185 -13.28 -7.77 5.21
C PHE A 185 -13.33 -8.49 6.55
N CYS A 186 -14.44 -9.16 6.82
CA CYS A 186 -14.68 -9.86 8.07
C CYS A 186 -15.26 -11.27 7.83
N GLU A 187 -15.32 -12.05 8.89
CA GLU A 187 -16.05 -13.31 8.95
C GLU A 187 -16.74 -13.43 10.30
N LEU A 188 -17.81 -14.20 10.37
CA LEU A 188 -18.51 -14.46 11.61
C LEU A 188 -17.72 -15.50 12.43
N SER A 189 -17.46 -15.18 13.69
CA SER A 189 -16.83 -16.09 14.65
C SER A 189 -17.69 -16.12 15.93
N GLY A 190 -18.54 -17.16 16.05
CA GLY A 190 -19.69 -17.11 16.97
C GLY A 190 -20.63 -15.98 16.54
N ASP A 191 -21.02 -15.11 17.47
CA ASP A 191 -21.90 -13.96 17.19
C ASP A 191 -21.14 -12.67 16.89
N LYS A 192 -19.81 -12.73 16.70
CA LYS A 192 -18.97 -11.54 16.48
C LYS A 192 -18.35 -11.53 15.09
N LEU A 193 -18.39 -10.35 14.45
CA LEU A 193 -17.63 -10.11 13.24
C LEU A 193 -16.16 -9.85 13.60
N VAL A 194 -15.26 -10.61 12.98
CA VAL A 194 -13.82 -10.50 13.21
C VAL A 194 -13.07 -10.37 11.90
N THR A 195 -12.06 -9.52 11.87
CA THR A 195 -11.13 -9.41 10.73
C THR A 195 -9.93 -10.32 10.96
N LYS A 196 -9.79 -11.37 10.15
CA LYS A 196 -8.59 -12.21 10.15
C LYS A 196 -7.55 -11.63 9.20
N GLY A 197 -6.42 -11.19 9.74
CA GLY A 197 -5.41 -10.40 9.02
C GLY A 197 -4.92 -11.00 7.70
N THR A 198 -4.72 -12.33 7.63
CA THR A 198 -4.31 -13.01 6.40
C THR A 198 -5.40 -12.93 5.33
N TYR A 199 -6.62 -13.30 5.67
CA TYR A 199 -7.74 -13.28 4.73
C TYR A 199 -8.09 -11.85 4.26
N ALA A 200 -8.01 -10.88 5.18
CA ALA A 200 -8.19 -9.47 4.80
C ALA A 200 -7.13 -8.98 3.80
N LYS A 201 -5.86 -9.43 3.93
CA LYS A 201 -4.81 -9.12 2.94
C LYS A 201 -5.09 -9.75 1.58
N MET A 202 -5.51 -11.03 1.57
CA MET A 202 -5.93 -11.72 0.34
C MET A 202 -7.05 -10.94 -0.36
N ALA A 203 -8.11 -10.63 0.39
CA ALA A 203 -9.28 -9.94 -0.14
C ALA A 203 -8.97 -8.51 -0.63
N ARG A 204 -8.08 -7.78 0.03
CA ARG A 204 -7.64 -6.45 -0.43
C ARG A 204 -6.93 -6.51 -1.78
N GLY A 205 -6.05 -7.48 -1.98
CA GLY A 205 -5.40 -7.69 -3.28
C GLY A 205 -6.39 -8.06 -4.37
N GLU A 206 -7.25 -9.03 -4.07
CA GLU A 206 -8.30 -9.49 -4.99
C GLU A 206 -9.32 -8.38 -5.32
N MET A 207 -9.61 -7.50 -4.35
CA MET A 207 -10.47 -6.33 -4.58
C MET A 207 -9.83 -5.33 -5.55
N VAL A 208 -8.54 -5.04 -5.42
CA VAL A 208 -7.82 -4.18 -6.39
C VAL A 208 -7.91 -4.80 -7.78
N ARG A 209 -7.67 -6.11 -7.90
CA ARG A 209 -7.79 -6.85 -9.16
C ARG A 209 -9.20 -6.77 -9.73
N PHE A 210 -10.22 -7.04 -8.92
CA PHE A 210 -11.63 -6.96 -9.32
C PHE A 210 -11.99 -5.56 -9.85
N ILE A 211 -11.58 -4.50 -9.15
CA ILE A 211 -11.83 -3.13 -9.54
C ILE A 211 -11.16 -2.83 -10.89
N ALA A 212 -9.92 -3.27 -11.09
CA ALA A 212 -9.18 -3.04 -12.34
C ALA A 212 -9.75 -3.83 -13.53
N GLU A 213 -10.09 -5.11 -13.34
CA GLU A 213 -10.67 -5.97 -14.38
C GLU A 213 -12.03 -5.48 -14.87
N ASN A 214 -12.79 -4.80 -14.01
CA ASN A 214 -14.12 -4.29 -14.34
C ASN A 214 -14.14 -2.76 -14.62
N ASN A 215 -12.98 -2.10 -14.68
CA ASN A 215 -12.85 -0.65 -14.90
C ASN A 215 -13.80 0.19 -14.01
N ILE A 216 -13.88 -0.14 -12.72
CA ILE A 216 -14.85 0.46 -11.80
C ILE A 216 -14.48 1.91 -11.48
N GLU A 217 -15.30 2.86 -11.94
CA GLU A 217 -15.20 4.30 -11.64
C GLU A 217 -16.19 4.76 -10.57
N ASN A 218 -17.29 4.03 -10.38
CA ASN A 218 -18.30 4.32 -9.37
C ASN A 218 -18.13 3.40 -8.15
N PRO A 219 -17.92 3.96 -6.93
CA PRO A 219 -17.75 3.15 -5.72
C PRO A 219 -18.86 2.15 -5.44
N VAL A 220 -20.12 2.45 -5.85
CA VAL A 220 -21.25 1.55 -5.64
C VAL A 220 -21.04 0.20 -6.34
N GLU A 221 -20.33 0.17 -7.46
CA GLU A 221 -20.05 -1.08 -8.17
C GLU A 221 -19.10 -2.01 -7.44
N ILE A 222 -18.31 -1.48 -6.50
CA ILE A 222 -17.45 -2.29 -5.62
C ILE A 222 -18.29 -3.27 -4.80
N GLN A 223 -19.52 -2.93 -4.49
CA GLN A 223 -20.45 -3.78 -3.74
C GLN A 223 -20.79 -5.10 -4.45
N LYS A 224 -20.51 -5.20 -5.75
CA LYS A 224 -20.68 -6.45 -6.54
C LYS A 224 -19.55 -7.47 -6.32
N PHE A 225 -18.53 -7.14 -5.53
CA PHE A 225 -17.42 -8.07 -5.24
C PHE A 225 -17.93 -9.32 -4.52
N ASP A 226 -17.65 -10.48 -5.10
CA ASP A 226 -18.11 -11.80 -4.63
C ASP A 226 -17.02 -12.87 -4.60
N ARG A 227 -15.74 -12.45 -4.57
CA ARG A 227 -14.58 -13.34 -4.65
C ARG A 227 -14.12 -13.85 -3.28
N LEU A 228 -13.40 -14.96 -3.25
CA LEU A 228 -12.86 -15.60 -2.03
C LEU A 228 -13.93 -15.94 -0.97
N GLY A 229 -15.20 -16.09 -1.38
CA GLY A 229 -16.32 -16.34 -0.49
C GLY A 229 -16.85 -15.12 0.25
N TYR A 230 -16.36 -13.93 -0.07
CA TYR A 230 -16.90 -12.68 0.46
C TYR A 230 -18.14 -12.24 -0.30
N SER A 231 -19.07 -11.58 0.41
CA SER A 231 -20.23 -10.90 -0.16
C SER A 231 -20.50 -9.62 0.60
N PHE A 232 -21.01 -8.60 -0.10
CA PHE A 232 -21.37 -7.32 0.49
C PHE A 232 -22.53 -7.47 1.48
N ARG A 233 -22.44 -6.77 2.61
CA ARG A 233 -23.44 -6.73 3.68
C ARG A 233 -23.99 -5.31 3.82
N SER A 234 -25.10 -5.04 3.14
CA SER A 234 -25.74 -3.72 3.16
C SER A 234 -26.23 -3.33 4.56
N ASP A 235 -26.67 -4.32 5.35
CA ASP A 235 -27.14 -4.14 6.72
C ASP A 235 -26.04 -3.79 7.74
N LEU A 236 -24.77 -4.00 7.37
CA LEU A 236 -23.59 -3.70 8.19
C LEU A 236 -22.77 -2.53 7.63
N SER A 237 -23.15 -2.02 6.46
CA SER A 237 -22.40 -0.99 5.74
C SER A 237 -22.99 0.40 5.93
N SER A 238 -22.20 1.42 5.64
CA SER A 238 -22.56 2.83 5.63
C SER A 238 -22.00 3.53 4.39
N ASP A 239 -22.22 4.84 4.25
CA ASP A 239 -21.64 5.65 3.17
C ASP A 239 -20.11 5.75 3.25
N SER A 240 -19.52 5.53 4.44
CA SER A 240 -18.07 5.60 4.69
C SER A 240 -17.41 4.25 4.95
N GLU A 241 -18.19 3.16 5.03
CA GLU A 241 -17.66 1.84 5.29
C GLU A 241 -18.46 0.78 4.53
N TYR A 242 -17.77 0.01 3.67
CA TYR A 242 -18.36 -1.13 2.96
C TYR A 242 -17.87 -2.42 3.61
N VAL A 243 -18.79 -3.18 4.19
CA VAL A 243 -18.51 -4.43 4.89
C VAL A 243 -18.75 -5.62 3.96
N PHE A 244 -17.73 -6.47 3.85
CA PHE A 244 -17.80 -7.73 3.13
C PHE A 244 -17.61 -8.88 4.12
N GLU A 245 -18.61 -9.74 4.22
CA GLU A 245 -18.57 -10.92 5.07
C GLU A 245 -18.18 -12.15 4.28
N ARG A 246 -17.23 -12.91 4.81
CA ARG A 246 -16.82 -14.21 4.25
C ARG A 246 -17.67 -15.32 4.85
N LYS A 247 -18.36 -16.06 3.99
CA LYS A 247 -19.03 -17.30 4.37
C LYS A 247 -18.00 -18.44 4.39
N ILE A 248 -17.77 -19.00 5.55
CA ILE A 248 -16.98 -20.22 5.74
C ILE A 248 -17.90 -21.39 5.37
N LYS A 249 -17.53 -22.14 4.30
CA LYS A 249 -18.20 -23.40 3.95
C LYS A 249 -17.81 -24.49 4.91
#